data_49e4c10de21940cb8ebbcc4e7a7884bb
#
_entry.id   49e4c10de21940cb8ebbcc4e7a7884bb
#
_cell.length_a   1.000
_cell.length_b   1.000
_cell.length_c   1.000
_cell.angle_alpha   90.00
_cell.angle_beta   90.00
_cell.angle_gamma   90.00
#
_symmetry.space_group_name_H-M   'P 1'
#
loop_
_entity.id
_entity.type
_entity.pdbx_description
1 polymer ?
#
loop_
_entity_poly.entity_id
_entity_poly.type
_entity_poly.pdbx_seq_one_letter_code
_entity_poly.pdbx_strand_id
1 'polypeptide(L)'
;ISISSDFVLVRVVNVINLGRMGYLRANDVQMRHARQHLDELAGKPSSKGTNVLFLVEHTPVYTVGLRNQQYSHEDAFRLKSLGAEYYKTNRGGLITFHGPGQLVAYPVLNLQHFKPSMKWYISALENTLIKTCQKFGITARTTADTGVWVEDRKIASIGVHGSRFVTTHGCSLNSNIDLNWYKHIIPCGLHGKEVTSLTKETGQEVPLSDTISPFLSSFQEIFDCDLEYNLLEAHEMEELITNQHVLTQRMQNIQQSVRQMSTSAVHQPQAAEPIIANPMW
;
A
#
# COMPACT_ATOMS: atom_id res chain seq x y z
N ILE A 1 5.53 -34.95 39.03
CA ILE A 1 5.53 -33.51 38.76
C ILE A 1 5.82 -33.41 37.23
N SER A 2 4.76 -33.28 36.45
CA SER A 2 4.86 -33.07 35.00
C SER A 2 5.13 -31.57 34.81
N ILE A 3 6.33 -31.23 34.38
CA ILE A 3 6.67 -29.89 33.91
C ILE A 3 6.19 -29.87 32.45
N SER A 4 5.01 -29.26 32.22
CA SER A 4 4.59 -28.90 30.87
C SER A 4 5.53 -27.76 30.42
N SER A 5 6.49 -28.08 29.56
CA SER A 5 7.22 -27.09 28.82
C SER A 5 6.26 -26.48 27.80
N ASP A 6 5.52 -25.44 28.20
CA ASP A 6 4.85 -24.57 27.26
C ASP A 6 5.96 -23.88 26.44
N PHE A 7 6.29 -24.47 25.31
CA PHE A 7 7.05 -23.78 24.29
C PHE A 7 6.22 -22.58 23.84
N VAL A 8 6.50 -21.42 24.41
CA VAL A 8 6.02 -20.15 23.85
C VAL A 8 6.55 -20.09 22.43
N LEU A 9 5.66 -20.28 21.47
CA LEU A 9 6.03 -20.15 20.06
C LEU A 9 6.36 -18.67 19.82
N VAL A 10 7.64 -18.34 19.81
CA VAL A 10 8.10 -16.97 19.58
C VAL A 10 7.70 -16.59 18.14
N ARG A 11 6.87 -15.57 18.02
CA ARG A 11 6.44 -15.03 16.72
C ARG A 11 7.48 -14.04 16.26
N VAL A 12 8.26 -14.41 15.27
CA VAL A 12 9.28 -13.54 14.67
C VAL A 12 8.72 -12.84 13.45
N VAL A 13 8.96 -11.53 13.35
CA VAL A 13 8.64 -10.70 12.17
C VAL A 13 9.91 -9.97 11.73
N ASN A 14 10.35 -10.23 10.52
CA ASN A 14 11.49 -9.55 9.93
C ASN A 14 11.11 -8.13 9.53
N VAL A 15 11.87 -7.13 9.95
CA VAL A 15 11.67 -5.73 9.56
C VAL A 15 12.61 -5.38 8.41
N ILE A 16 12.04 -4.93 7.32
CA ILE A 16 12.79 -4.49 6.13
C ILE A 16 12.38 -3.05 5.81
N ASN A 17 13.33 -2.12 5.92
CA ASN A 17 13.11 -0.74 5.52
C ASN A 17 13.50 -0.58 4.05
N LEU A 18 12.50 -0.35 3.18
CA LEU A 18 12.66 -0.17 1.74
C LEU A 18 13.11 1.25 1.36
N GLY A 19 13.19 2.16 2.33
CA GLY A 19 13.51 3.56 2.07
C GLY A 19 12.45 4.27 1.22
N ARG A 20 12.87 5.26 0.42
CA ARG A 20 11.96 5.98 -0.49
C ARG A 20 11.85 5.20 -1.80
N MET A 21 10.61 4.81 -2.15
CA MET A 21 10.35 3.89 -3.27
C MET A 21 9.00 4.17 -3.95
N GLY A 22 8.95 4.01 -5.29
CA GLY A 22 7.71 4.04 -6.05
C GLY A 22 6.77 2.88 -5.67
N TYR A 23 5.46 3.13 -5.81
CA TYR A 23 4.41 2.20 -5.35
C TYR A 23 4.51 0.81 -5.99
N LEU A 24 4.64 0.72 -7.32
CA LEU A 24 4.64 -0.59 -8.01
C LEU A 24 5.76 -1.50 -7.50
N ARG A 25 6.94 -0.93 -7.27
CA ARG A 25 8.09 -1.69 -6.80
C ARG A 25 7.88 -2.23 -5.38
N ALA A 26 7.37 -1.40 -4.47
CA ALA A 26 7.03 -1.84 -3.13
C ALA A 26 5.91 -2.90 -3.14
N ASN A 27 4.94 -2.77 -4.04
CA ASN A 27 3.90 -3.75 -4.23
C ASN A 27 4.45 -5.10 -4.72
N ASP A 28 5.39 -5.11 -5.69
CA ASP A 28 6.02 -6.33 -6.20
C ASP A 28 6.79 -7.08 -5.10
N VAL A 29 7.49 -6.35 -4.21
CA VAL A 29 8.16 -6.95 -3.05
C VAL A 29 7.15 -7.65 -2.14
N GLN A 30 6.06 -6.97 -1.79
CA GLN A 30 5.00 -7.56 -0.97
C GLN A 30 4.41 -8.82 -1.61
N MET A 31 4.08 -8.76 -2.91
CA MET A 31 3.44 -9.87 -3.62
C MET A 31 4.34 -11.10 -3.69
N ARG A 32 5.65 -10.93 -3.84
CA ARG A 32 6.62 -12.05 -3.80
C ARG A 32 6.62 -12.74 -2.44
N HIS A 33 6.68 -12.00 -1.34
CA HIS A 33 6.65 -12.57 0.01
C HIS A 33 5.30 -13.22 0.34
N ALA A 34 4.20 -12.58 -0.04
CA ALA A 34 2.88 -13.18 0.11
C ALA A 34 2.75 -14.48 -0.70
N ARG A 35 3.33 -14.54 -1.88
CA ARG A 35 3.36 -15.74 -2.71
C ARG A 35 4.10 -16.88 -2.04
N GLN A 36 5.23 -16.64 -1.37
CA GLN A 36 5.99 -17.67 -0.63
C GLN A 36 5.09 -18.32 0.44
N HIS A 37 4.38 -17.53 1.25
CA HIS A 37 3.40 -18.06 2.21
C HIS A 37 2.30 -18.87 1.55
N LEU A 38 1.72 -18.39 0.45
CA LEU A 38 0.64 -19.08 -0.25
C LEU A 38 1.11 -20.39 -0.90
N ASP A 39 2.33 -20.43 -1.37
CA ASP A 39 2.94 -21.63 -1.95
C ASP A 39 3.30 -22.66 -0.87
N GLU A 40 3.76 -22.24 0.31
CA GLU A 40 3.94 -23.09 1.48
C GLU A 40 2.60 -23.68 1.91
N LEU A 41 1.54 -22.88 2.03
CA LEU A 41 0.18 -23.35 2.34
C LEU A 41 -0.42 -24.26 1.27
N ALA A 42 0.12 -24.25 0.06
CA ALA A 42 -0.22 -25.16 -1.03
C ALA A 42 0.65 -26.43 -1.06
N GLY A 43 1.55 -26.60 -0.08
CA GLY A 43 2.43 -27.78 0.02
C GLY A 43 3.58 -27.82 -0.99
N LYS A 44 4.00 -26.67 -1.55
CA LYS A 44 5.13 -26.62 -2.46
C LYS A 44 6.45 -26.78 -1.69
N PRO A 45 7.28 -27.78 -1.98
CA PRO A 45 8.40 -28.20 -1.12
C PRO A 45 9.56 -27.19 -1.02
N SER A 46 9.66 -26.23 -1.92
CA SER A 46 10.72 -25.22 -1.94
C SER A 46 10.33 -23.86 -1.33
N SER A 47 9.09 -23.72 -0.86
CA SER A 47 8.56 -22.44 -0.37
C SER A 47 8.45 -22.44 1.13
N LYS A 48 9.13 -21.48 1.77
CA LYS A 48 8.97 -21.17 3.19
C LYS A 48 8.61 -19.70 3.31
N GLY A 49 7.38 -19.42 3.76
CA GLY A 49 6.91 -18.07 3.99
C GLY A 49 7.50 -17.49 5.28
N THR A 50 8.01 -16.29 5.21
CA THR A 50 8.53 -15.55 6.37
C THR A 50 7.66 -14.34 6.64
N ASN A 51 7.24 -14.15 7.90
CA ASN A 51 6.51 -12.95 8.29
C ASN A 51 7.43 -11.73 8.17
N VAL A 52 7.01 -10.74 7.41
CA VAL A 52 7.81 -9.54 7.14
C VAL A 52 6.97 -8.28 7.35
N LEU A 53 7.57 -7.28 7.96
CA LEU A 53 7.05 -5.92 8.06
C LEU A 53 7.90 -5.01 7.18
N PHE A 54 7.38 -4.61 6.03
CA PHE A 54 8.03 -3.62 5.20
C PHE A 54 7.67 -2.21 5.66
N LEU A 55 8.67 -1.36 5.79
CA LEU A 55 8.51 0.08 5.97
C LEU A 55 8.92 0.79 4.67
N VAL A 56 8.15 1.75 4.24
CA VAL A 56 8.42 2.49 3.01
C VAL A 56 7.93 3.93 3.10
N GLU A 57 8.68 4.83 2.47
CA GLU A 57 8.25 6.17 2.13
C GLU A 57 8.00 6.22 0.62
N HIS A 58 6.78 6.46 0.18
CA HIS A 58 6.48 6.49 -1.25
C HIS A 58 6.86 7.83 -1.91
N THR A 59 7.22 7.77 -3.19
CA THR A 59 7.06 8.92 -4.07
C THR A 59 5.57 9.27 -4.18
N PRO A 60 5.20 10.52 -4.54
CA PRO A 60 3.80 10.94 -4.58
C PRO A 60 2.92 10.00 -5.41
N VAL A 61 1.91 9.38 -4.80
CA VAL A 61 1.01 8.42 -5.42
C VAL A 61 -0.38 8.43 -4.80
N TYR A 62 -1.40 8.40 -5.65
CA TYR A 62 -2.77 8.08 -5.27
C TYR A 62 -3.06 6.62 -5.50
N THR A 63 -3.55 5.92 -4.49
CA THR A 63 -4.00 4.53 -4.64
C THR A 63 -5.49 4.42 -4.38
N VAL A 64 -6.19 3.66 -5.22
CA VAL A 64 -7.62 3.39 -5.09
C VAL A 64 -7.82 1.94 -4.71
N GLY A 65 -8.58 1.67 -3.66
CA GLY A 65 -8.91 0.31 -3.23
C GLY A 65 -10.03 -0.33 -4.07
N LEU A 66 -10.54 -1.45 -3.59
CA LEU A 66 -11.57 -2.24 -4.28
C LEU A 66 -12.88 -1.47 -4.53
N ARG A 67 -13.21 -0.51 -3.68
CA ARG A 67 -14.37 0.38 -3.87
C ARG A 67 -13.99 1.52 -4.83
N ASN A 68 -13.86 1.21 -6.12
CA ASN A 68 -13.30 2.12 -7.12
C ASN A 68 -14.30 2.59 -8.20
N GLN A 69 -15.56 2.20 -8.13
CA GLN A 69 -16.57 2.49 -9.17
C GLN A 69 -16.82 3.99 -9.38
N GLN A 70 -16.57 4.82 -8.37
CA GLN A 70 -16.79 6.27 -8.42
C GLN A 70 -15.61 7.06 -9.00
N TYR A 71 -14.48 6.41 -9.36
CA TYR A 71 -13.29 7.10 -9.87
C TYR A 71 -13.13 6.90 -11.37
N SER A 72 -13.25 8.00 -12.12
CA SER A 72 -13.19 8.03 -13.57
C SER A 72 -11.76 8.04 -14.11
N HIS A 73 -11.63 7.91 -15.42
CA HIS A 73 -10.35 8.13 -16.13
C HIS A 73 -9.90 9.59 -16.04
N GLU A 74 -10.85 10.53 -16.00
CA GLU A 74 -10.58 11.97 -15.87
C GLU A 74 -10.00 12.30 -14.49
N ASP A 75 -10.51 11.66 -13.42
CA ASP A 75 -9.91 11.78 -12.09
C ASP A 75 -8.47 11.30 -12.08
N ALA A 76 -8.20 10.14 -12.70
CA ALA A 76 -6.85 9.60 -12.81
C ALA A 76 -5.93 10.55 -13.59
N PHE A 77 -6.40 11.13 -14.69
CA PHE A 77 -5.64 12.09 -15.49
C PHE A 77 -5.36 13.37 -14.68
N ARG A 78 -6.38 13.94 -14.04
CA ARG A 78 -6.26 15.14 -13.21
C ARG A 78 -5.24 14.95 -12.07
N LEU A 79 -5.29 13.82 -11.37
CA LEU A 79 -4.38 13.54 -10.26
C LEU A 79 -2.93 13.31 -10.75
N LYS A 80 -2.76 12.68 -11.90
CA LYS A 80 -1.44 12.52 -12.54
C LYS A 80 -0.84 13.86 -13.00
N SER A 81 -1.66 14.79 -13.46
CA SER A 81 -1.18 16.12 -13.89
C SER A 81 -0.64 16.96 -12.73
N LEU A 82 -0.93 16.59 -11.47
CA LEU A 82 -0.34 17.18 -10.27
C LEU A 82 1.08 16.66 -9.98
N GLY A 83 1.59 15.72 -10.75
CA GLY A 83 2.92 15.10 -10.55
C GLY A 83 2.91 13.86 -9.65
N ALA A 84 1.74 13.29 -9.34
CA ALA A 84 1.61 12.05 -8.60
C ALA A 84 1.31 10.85 -9.52
N GLU A 85 1.76 9.65 -9.14
CA GLU A 85 1.32 8.42 -9.76
C GLU A 85 -0.14 8.10 -9.35
N TYR A 86 -0.80 7.20 -10.08
CA TYR A 86 -2.17 6.76 -9.79
C TYR A 86 -2.34 5.29 -10.11
N TYR A 87 -2.77 4.49 -9.11
CA TYR A 87 -2.97 3.05 -9.27
C TYR A 87 -4.28 2.57 -8.63
N LYS A 88 -4.97 1.68 -9.36
CA LYS A 88 -6.03 0.84 -8.79
C LYS A 88 -5.40 -0.40 -8.17
N THR A 89 -5.84 -0.75 -6.96
CA THR A 89 -5.23 -1.79 -6.13
C THR A 89 -6.28 -2.77 -5.62
N ASN A 90 -5.84 -3.91 -5.09
CA ASN A 90 -6.71 -4.92 -4.47
C ASN A 90 -6.87 -4.76 -2.94
N ARG A 91 -6.37 -3.66 -2.34
CA ARG A 91 -6.62 -3.37 -0.93
C ARG A 91 -8.06 -2.93 -0.67
N GLY A 92 -8.51 -3.08 0.55
CA GLY A 92 -9.78 -2.49 0.99
C GLY A 92 -9.78 -0.96 0.93
N GLY A 93 -10.97 -0.38 0.98
CA GLY A 93 -11.18 1.07 1.06
C GLY A 93 -11.30 1.78 -0.29
N LEU A 94 -11.28 3.10 -0.22
CA LEU A 94 -11.42 4.05 -1.30
C LEU A 94 -10.05 4.67 -1.66
N ILE A 95 -10.06 5.85 -2.30
CA ILE A 95 -8.82 6.57 -2.65
C ILE A 95 -8.12 7.09 -1.40
N THR A 96 -6.80 7.03 -1.42
CA THR A 96 -5.90 7.72 -0.48
C THR A 96 -4.66 8.23 -1.19
N PHE A 97 -3.86 9.02 -0.49
CA PHE A 97 -2.58 9.53 -0.95
C PHE A 97 -1.44 8.96 -0.11
N HIS A 98 -0.33 8.66 -0.77
CA HIS A 98 0.95 8.37 -0.15
C HIS A 98 2.03 9.27 -0.74
N GLY A 99 2.98 9.71 0.08
CA GLY A 99 4.05 10.60 -0.37
C GLY A 99 5.11 10.84 0.70
N PRO A 100 6.11 11.68 0.37
CA PRO A 100 7.18 12.04 1.29
C PRO A 100 6.66 12.55 2.63
N GLY A 101 7.29 12.13 3.72
CA GLY A 101 6.89 12.46 5.09
C GLY A 101 5.77 11.58 5.64
N GLN A 102 5.36 10.51 4.95
CA GLN A 102 4.39 9.54 5.44
C GLN A 102 5.05 8.18 5.68
N LEU A 103 4.91 7.62 6.87
CA LEU A 103 5.29 6.24 7.14
C LEU A 103 4.23 5.30 6.55
N VAL A 104 4.63 4.45 5.62
CA VAL A 104 3.78 3.36 5.13
C VAL A 104 4.36 2.05 5.63
N ALA A 105 3.51 1.22 6.23
CA ALA A 105 3.87 -0.08 6.76
C ALA A 105 3.04 -1.18 6.08
N TYR A 106 3.72 -2.17 5.52
CA TYR A 106 3.12 -3.31 4.85
C TYR A 106 3.48 -4.61 5.57
N PRO A 107 2.68 -5.06 6.56
CA PRO A 107 2.88 -6.35 7.17
C PRO A 107 2.40 -7.47 6.22
N VAL A 108 3.34 -8.28 5.75
CA VAL A 108 3.06 -9.52 5.00
C VAL A 108 3.20 -10.67 5.98
N LEU A 109 2.08 -11.09 6.55
CA LEU A 109 2.00 -12.03 7.65
C LEU A 109 1.10 -13.20 7.30
N ASN A 110 1.45 -14.39 7.76
CA ASN A 110 0.50 -15.48 7.89
C ASN A 110 -0.19 -15.36 9.26
N LEU A 111 -1.43 -14.89 9.27
CA LEU A 111 -2.21 -14.70 10.49
C LEU A 111 -2.49 -15.98 11.27
N GLN A 112 -2.27 -17.17 10.68
CA GLN A 112 -2.34 -18.43 11.42
C GLN A 112 -1.25 -18.53 12.50
N HIS A 113 -0.13 -17.82 12.32
CA HIS A 113 0.93 -17.70 13.33
C HIS A 113 0.55 -16.72 14.46
N PHE A 114 -0.50 -15.93 14.30
CA PHE A 114 -1.00 -14.94 15.27
C PHE A 114 -2.44 -15.28 15.69
N LYS A 115 -3.39 -14.60 15.08
CA LYS A 115 -4.82 -14.86 15.19
C LYS A 115 -5.46 -14.83 13.80
N PRO A 116 -6.03 -15.94 13.32
CA PRO A 116 -6.59 -16.06 11.96
C PRO A 116 -7.91 -15.28 11.82
N SER A 117 -7.84 -13.95 11.94
CA SER A 117 -8.99 -13.05 11.86
C SER A 117 -8.59 -11.71 11.26
N MET A 118 -9.16 -11.38 10.11
CA MET A 118 -8.95 -10.06 9.49
C MET A 118 -9.50 -8.90 10.35
N LYS A 119 -10.58 -9.14 11.09
CA LYS A 119 -11.11 -8.15 12.04
C LYS A 119 -10.11 -7.85 13.15
N TRP A 120 -9.52 -8.88 13.73
CA TRP A 120 -8.45 -8.71 14.73
C TRP A 120 -7.25 -7.99 14.14
N TYR A 121 -6.82 -8.37 12.94
CA TYR A 121 -5.67 -7.78 12.27
C TYR A 121 -5.85 -6.26 12.03
N ILE A 122 -7.01 -5.85 11.54
CA ILE A 122 -7.32 -4.42 11.36
C ILE A 122 -7.29 -3.70 12.71
N SER A 123 -7.92 -4.28 13.75
CA SER A 123 -7.90 -3.69 15.10
C SER A 123 -6.48 -3.62 15.68
N ALA A 124 -5.64 -4.64 15.43
CA ALA A 124 -4.24 -4.62 15.87
C ALA A 124 -3.45 -3.48 15.19
N LEU A 125 -3.66 -3.25 13.88
CA LEU A 125 -3.06 -2.11 13.18
C LEU A 125 -3.55 -0.76 13.74
N GLU A 126 -4.85 -0.63 14.01
CA GLU A 126 -5.40 0.58 14.63
C GLU A 126 -4.77 0.85 15.99
N ASN A 127 -4.68 -0.17 16.85
CA ASN A 127 -4.07 -0.05 18.17
C ASN A 127 -2.57 0.26 18.10
N THR A 128 -1.85 -0.31 17.14
CA THR A 128 -0.44 0.03 16.86
C THR A 128 -0.28 1.51 16.55
N LEU A 129 -1.12 2.04 15.66
CA LEU A 129 -1.10 3.45 15.27
C LEU A 129 -1.50 4.38 16.42
N ILE A 130 -2.54 4.04 17.18
CA ILE A 130 -2.96 4.78 18.39
C ILE A 130 -1.82 4.84 19.38
N LYS A 131 -1.20 3.69 19.68
CA LYS A 131 -0.08 3.63 20.61
C LYS A 131 1.14 4.39 20.11
N THR A 132 1.38 4.40 18.80
CA THR A 132 2.42 5.24 18.20
C THR A 132 2.11 6.72 18.42
N CYS A 133 0.89 7.18 18.17
CA CYS A 133 0.48 8.56 18.44
C CYS A 133 0.64 8.95 19.91
N GLN A 134 0.33 8.06 20.85
CA GLN A 134 0.51 8.29 22.28
C GLN A 134 1.96 8.59 22.66
N LYS A 135 2.93 7.98 21.97
CA LYS A 135 4.37 8.24 22.21
C LYS A 135 4.79 9.66 21.80
N PHE A 136 3.98 10.34 21.02
CA PHE A 136 4.12 11.77 20.66
C PHE A 136 3.19 12.68 21.49
N GLY A 137 2.56 12.16 22.54
CA GLY A 137 1.63 12.91 23.38
C GLY A 137 0.27 13.18 22.73
N ILE A 138 -0.04 12.50 21.61
CA ILE A 138 -1.29 12.71 20.86
C ILE A 138 -2.32 11.67 21.30
N THR A 139 -3.51 12.14 21.72
CA THR A 139 -4.66 11.27 22.00
C THR A 139 -5.40 10.97 20.70
N ALA A 140 -5.22 9.73 20.22
CA ALA A 140 -5.87 9.25 19.02
C ALA A 140 -6.86 8.12 19.31
N ARG A 141 -7.84 7.92 18.43
CA ARG A 141 -8.93 6.94 18.62
C ARG A 141 -9.37 6.32 17.30
N THR A 142 -10.10 5.23 17.39
CA THR A 142 -10.90 4.69 16.28
C THR A 142 -12.27 5.37 16.22
N THR A 143 -12.90 5.31 15.04
CA THR A 143 -14.28 5.75 14.81
C THR A 143 -15.03 4.64 14.05
N ALA A 144 -16.26 4.92 13.60
CA ALA A 144 -16.98 4.04 12.68
C ALA A 144 -16.27 3.89 11.32
N ASP A 145 -15.45 4.89 10.96
CA ASP A 145 -14.65 4.87 9.73
C ASP A 145 -13.26 4.31 10.01
N THR A 146 -12.87 3.25 9.32
CA THR A 146 -11.58 2.56 9.48
C THR A 146 -10.40 3.54 9.39
N GLY A 147 -9.46 3.40 10.34
CA GLY A 147 -8.28 4.23 10.47
C GLY A 147 -8.19 4.88 11.85
N VAL A 148 -7.22 5.77 12.04
CA VAL A 148 -6.96 6.42 13.33
C VAL A 148 -7.16 7.92 13.21
N TRP A 149 -7.77 8.50 14.25
CA TRP A 149 -8.29 9.84 14.27
C TRP A 149 -7.84 10.62 15.51
N VAL A 150 -7.55 11.88 15.32
CA VAL A 150 -7.40 12.88 16.38
C VAL A 150 -8.59 13.81 16.27
N GLU A 151 -9.50 13.76 17.24
CA GLU A 151 -10.83 14.39 17.13
C GLU A 151 -11.54 13.94 15.82
N ASP A 152 -11.81 14.87 14.90
CA ASP A 152 -12.44 14.62 13.59
C ASP A 152 -11.45 14.62 12.42
N ARG A 153 -10.15 14.67 12.71
CA ARG A 153 -9.05 14.69 11.72
C ARG A 153 -8.39 13.33 11.62
N LYS A 154 -8.28 12.81 10.41
CA LYS A 154 -7.65 11.50 10.17
C LYS A 154 -6.13 11.62 10.13
N ILE A 155 -5.45 10.93 11.05
CA ILE A 155 -3.98 10.92 11.13
C ILE A 155 -3.37 9.69 10.44
N ALA A 156 -4.12 8.57 10.39
CA ALA A 156 -3.61 7.33 9.81
C ALA A 156 -4.69 6.58 9.04
N SER A 157 -4.30 5.96 7.94
CA SER A 157 -5.16 5.17 7.07
C SER A 157 -4.80 3.69 7.11
N ILE A 158 -5.80 2.83 6.94
CA ILE A 158 -5.65 1.38 6.87
C ILE A 158 -6.36 0.89 5.62
N GLY A 159 -5.66 0.10 4.83
CA GLY A 159 -6.19 -0.57 3.67
C GLY A 159 -5.43 -1.87 3.45
N VAL A 160 -6.06 -3.00 3.77
CA VAL A 160 -5.43 -4.33 3.76
C VAL A 160 -6.11 -5.25 2.75
N HIS A 161 -5.40 -6.27 2.35
CA HIS A 161 -5.94 -7.43 1.62
C HIS A 161 -5.50 -8.70 2.34
N GLY A 162 -6.34 -9.73 2.29
CA GLY A 162 -6.04 -11.04 2.87
C GLY A 162 -6.47 -12.17 1.95
N SER A 163 -5.59 -13.15 1.76
CA SER A 163 -5.86 -14.39 1.04
C SER A 163 -5.39 -15.56 1.89
N ARG A 164 -6.30 -16.48 2.24
CA ARG A 164 -5.99 -17.62 3.13
C ARG A 164 -5.25 -17.21 4.41
N PHE A 165 -5.64 -16.08 5.00
CA PHE A 165 -5.00 -15.45 6.16
C PHE A 165 -3.57 -14.94 5.92
N VAL A 166 -3.07 -14.89 4.70
CA VAL A 166 -1.85 -14.17 4.32
C VAL A 166 -2.22 -12.74 3.98
N THR A 167 -1.59 -11.78 4.65
CA THR A 167 -1.89 -10.34 4.50
C THR A 167 -0.99 -9.65 3.50
N THR A 168 -1.51 -8.61 2.86
CA THR A 168 -0.75 -7.65 2.03
C THR A 168 -1.34 -6.26 2.19
N HIS A 169 -0.62 -5.24 1.72
CA HIS A 169 -0.88 -3.85 2.03
C HIS A 169 -0.80 -3.62 3.56
N GLY A 170 -1.41 -2.59 4.08
CA GLY A 170 -1.29 -2.33 5.51
C GLY A 170 -1.84 -0.98 5.94
N CYS A 171 -1.00 -0.17 6.54
CA CYS A 171 -1.38 1.12 7.09
C CYS A 171 -0.40 2.23 6.71
N SER A 172 -0.83 3.47 6.88
CA SER A 172 0.01 4.64 6.74
C SER A 172 -0.24 5.63 7.87
N LEU A 173 0.83 6.25 8.38
CA LEU A 173 0.81 7.29 9.40
C LEU A 173 1.39 8.58 8.83
N ASN A 174 0.62 9.64 8.87
CA ASN A 174 1.04 10.96 8.47
C ASN A 174 2.02 11.53 9.52
N SER A 175 3.31 11.54 9.23
CA SER A 175 4.33 12.10 10.10
C SER A 175 4.56 13.59 9.80
N ASN A 176 5.23 13.89 8.71
CA ASN A 176 5.53 15.25 8.23
C ASN A 176 5.16 15.44 6.75
N ILE A 177 4.06 14.84 6.34
CA ILE A 177 3.58 14.87 4.96
C ILE A 177 2.92 16.22 4.62
N ASP A 178 3.08 16.68 3.37
CA ASP A 178 2.30 17.79 2.85
C ASP A 178 0.81 17.40 2.70
N LEU A 179 -0.01 17.94 3.61
CA LEU A 179 -1.44 17.65 3.66
C LEU A 179 -2.24 18.25 2.49
N ASN A 180 -1.64 19.15 1.69
CA ASN A 180 -2.31 19.74 0.52
C ASN A 180 -2.67 18.69 -0.53
N TRP A 181 -1.94 17.59 -0.63
CA TRP A 181 -2.25 16.48 -1.51
C TRP A 181 -3.64 15.90 -1.30
N TYR A 182 -4.14 15.91 -0.06
CA TYR A 182 -5.46 15.40 0.28
C TYR A 182 -6.61 16.31 -0.17
N LYS A 183 -6.33 17.60 -0.48
CA LYS A 183 -7.35 18.53 -1.00
C LYS A 183 -7.85 18.17 -2.40
N HIS A 184 -7.10 17.34 -3.12
CA HIS A 184 -7.44 16.91 -4.47
C HIS A 184 -8.33 15.67 -4.52
N ILE A 185 -8.62 15.07 -3.38
CA ILE A 185 -9.47 13.87 -3.25
C ILE A 185 -10.44 14.05 -2.09
N ILE A 186 -11.46 13.18 -2.04
CA ILE A 186 -12.25 12.98 -0.83
C ILE A 186 -11.68 11.74 -0.15
N PRO A 187 -10.78 11.91 0.86
CA PRO A 187 -10.07 10.79 1.44
C PRO A 187 -11.06 9.78 2.03
N CYS A 188 -10.98 8.53 1.58
CA CYS A 188 -11.88 7.46 2.04
C CYS A 188 -13.38 7.73 1.85
N GLY A 189 -13.76 8.69 0.97
CA GLY A 189 -15.17 9.09 0.74
C GLY A 189 -15.79 9.89 1.88
N LEU A 190 -14.98 10.43 2.79
CA LEU A 190 -15.45 11.14 3.99
C LEU A 190 -15.57 12.63 3.71
N HIS A 191 -16.77 13.05 3.28
CA HIS A 191 -17.10 14.46 3.05
C HIS A 191 -17.02 15.24 4.36
N GLY A 192 -16.35 16.41 4.34
CA GLY A 192 -16.24 17.32 5.48
C GLY A 192 -15.29 16.85 6.60
N LYS A 193 -14.57 15.75 6.42
CA LYS A 193 -13.53 15.29 7.35
C LYS A 193 -12.16 15.78 6.90
N GLU A 194 -11.38 16.24 7.86
CA GLU A 194 -10.01 16.69 7.62
C GLU A 194 -8.98 15.56 7.78
N VAL A 195 -7.78 15.83 7.30
CA VAL A 195 -6.59 15.03 7.58
C VAL A 195 -5.60 15.83 8.42
N THR A 196 -4.81 15.12 9.21
CA THR A 196 -3.77 15.70 10.05
C THR A 196 -2.50 14.87 10.02
N SER A 197 -1.46 15.30 10.73
CA SER A 197 -0.16 14.63 10.83
C SER A 197 0.41 14.78 12.24
N LEU A 198 1.44 13.99 12.58
CA LEU A 198 2.15 14.15 13.84
C LEU A 198 2.70 15.57 13.98
N THR A 199 3.34 16.11 12.94
CA THR A 199 3.84 17.50 12.90
C THR A 199 2.74 18.52 13.20
N LYS A 200 1.56 18.38 12.57
CA LYS A 200 0.44 19.32 12.78
C LYS A 200 -0.10 19.24 14.21
N GLU A 201 -0.23 18.04 14.76
CA GLU A 201 -0.81 17.84 16.10
C GLU A 201 0.15 18.20 17.24
N THR A 202 1.47 17.99 17.05
CA THR A 202 2.48 18.36 18.06
C THR A 202 2.90 19.82 17.98
N GLY A 203 2.67 20.48 16.85
CA GLY A 203 3.18 21.83 16.57
C GLY A 203 4.70 21.88 16.33
N GLN A 204 5.36 20.73 16.21
CA GLN A 204 6.80 20.60 15.97
C GLN A 204 7.03 19.65 14.79
N GLU A 205 8.09 19.88 14.03
CA GLU A 205 8.45 18.97 12.95
C GLU A 205 8.78 17.58 13.51
N VAL A 206 8.08 16.55 13.00
CA VAL A 206 8.31 15.14 13.31
C VAL A 206 8.80 14.43 12.06
N PRO A 207 10.12 14.35 11.84
CA PRO A 207 10.69 13.64 10.69
C PRO A 207 10.28 12.17 10.67
N LEU A 208 10.25 11.58 9.48
CA LEU A 208 9.90 10.17 9.32
C LEU A 208 10.82 9.24 10.13
N SER A 209 12.13 9.57 10.21
CA SER A 209 13.12 8.85 11.04
C SER A 209 12.68 8.68 12.49
N ASP A 210 12.07 9.72 13.05
CA ASP A 210 11.67 9.75 14.45
C ASP A 210 10.38 8.97 14.71
N THR A 211 9.62 8.66 13.64
CA THR A 211 8.37 7.91 13.70
C THR A 211 8.60 6.40 13.66
N ILE A 212 9.68 5.93 13.04
CA ILE A 212 9.93 4.50 12.80
C ILE A 212 10.06 3.71 14.12
N SER A 213 10.96 4.12 15.02
CA SER A 213 11.18 3.40 16.27
C SER A 213 9.95 3.36 17.19
N PRO A 214 9.21 4.48 17.42
CA PRO A 214 7.93 4.44 18.12
C PRO A 214 6.89 3.51 17.49
N PHE A 215 6.80 3.47 16.15
CA PHE A 215 5.89 2.58 15.43
C PHE A 215 6.27 1.11 15.63
N LEU A 216 7.54 0.75 15.43
CA LEU A 216 8.03 -0.62 15.59
C LEU A 216 7.83 -1.16 17.01
N SER A 217 8.17 -0.36 18.01
CA SER A 217 7.93 -0.73 19.40
C SER A 217 6.44 -0.92 19.73
N SER A 218 5.56 -0.11 19.13
CA SER A 218 4.10 -0.27 19.27
C SER A 218 3.59 -1.51 18.53
N PHE A 219 4.13 -1.80 17.35
CA PHE A 219 3.80 -2.99 16.57
C PHE A 219 4.20 -4.26 17.32
N GLN A 220 5.43 -4.33 17.81
CA GLN A 220 5.96 -5.45 18.58
C GLN A 220 5.06 -5.78 19.78
N GLU A 221 4.66 -4.77 20.54
CA GLU A 221 3.82 -4.95 21.71
C GLU A 221 2.41 -5.41 21.37
N ILE A 222 1.77 -4.80 20.35
CA ILE A 222 0.38 -5.12 19.97
C ILE A 222 0.26 -6.48 19.28
N PHE A 223 1.25 -6.84 18.47
CA PHE A 223 1.26 -8.14 17.76
C PHE A 223 1.85 -9.27 18.62
N ASP A 224 2.42 -8.95 19.78
CA ASP A 224 3.08 -9.91 20.69
C ASP A 224 4.10 -10.76 19.91
N CYS A 225 5.11 -10.11 19.34
CA CYS A 225 6.10 -10.71 18.46
C CYS A 225 7.49 -10.11 18.69
N ASP A 226 8.52 -10.84 18.31
CA ASP A 226 9.88 -10.33 18.24
C ASP A 226 10.14 -9.73 16.85
N LEU A 227 10.85 -8.62 16.80
CA LEU A 227 11.26 -7.97 15.57
C LEU A 227 12.73 -8.26 15.31
N GLU A 228 13.01 -8.84 14.14
CA GLU A 228 14.36 -9.01 13.63
C GLU A 228 14.62 -8.02 12.50
N TYR A 229 15.72 -7.27 12.62
CA TYR A 229 16.09 -6.27 11.62
C TYR A 229 17.01 -6.92 10.59
N ASN A 230 16.47 -7.19 9.41
CA ASN A 230 17.24 -7.67 8.28
C ASN A 230 17.55 -6.50 7.34
N LEU A 231 18.82 -6.22 7.15
CA LEU A 231 19.25 -5.44 5.99
C LEU A 231 19.01 -6.32 4.77
N LEU A 232 18.29 -5.79 3.77
CA LEU A 232 18.29 -6.45 2.45
C LEU A 232 19.75 -6.67 2.03
N GLU A 233 20.09 -7.89 1.68
CA GLU A 233 21.41 -8.14 1.13
C GLU A 233 21.61 -7.30 -0.14
N ALA A 234 22.84 -6.82 -0.36
CA ALA A 234 23.13 -5.90 -1.46
C ALA A 234 22.66 -6.46 -2.82
N HIS A 235 22.72 -7.79 -3.01
CA HIS A 235 22.24 -8.45 -4.23
C HIS A 235 20.70 -8.41 -4.38
N GLU A 236 19.92 -8.48 -3.29
CA GLU A 236 18.47 -8.35 -3.34
C GLU A 236 18.06 -6.92 -3.69
N MET A 237 18.80 -5.91 -3.17
CA MET A 237 18.64 -4.53 -3.59
C MET A 237 19.01 -4.32 -5.05
N GLU A 238 20.08 -4.96 -5.54
CA GLU A 238 20.53 -4.89 -6.93
C GLU A 238 19.56 -5.59 -7.88
N GLU A 239 19.00 -6.72 -7.49
CA GLU A 239 17.94 -7.41 -8.22
C GLU A 239 16.63 -6.58 -8.28
N LEU A 240 16.28 -5.92 -7.18
CA LEU A 240 15.18 -4.96 -7.13
C LEU A 240 15.42 -3.76 -8.06
N ILE A 241 16.68 -3.30 -8.23
CA ILE A 241 17.07 -2.21 -9.12
C ILE A 241 17.04 -2.66 -10.59
N THR A 242 17.61 -3.81 -10.88
CA THR A 242 17.75 -4.35 -12.25
C THR A 242 16.38 -4.70 -12.84
N ASN A 243 15.49 -5.32 -12.07
CA ASN A 243 14.13 -5.63 -12.50
C ASN A 243 13.30 -4.37 -12.80
N GLN A 244 13.59 -3.24 -12.17
CA GLN A 244 12.94 -1.98 -12.51
C GLN A 244 13.27 -1.51 -13.93
N HIS A 245 14.52 -1.65 -14.37
CA HIS A 245 14.92 -1.31 -15.75
C HIS A 245 14.16 -2.15 -16.77
N VAL A 246 14.07 -3.46 -16.53
CA VAL A 246 13.36 -4.39 -17.41
C VAL A 246 11.86 -4.11 -17.47
N LEU A 247 11.22 -3.82 -16.33
CA LEU A 247 9.79 -3.49 -16.29
C LEU A 247 9.50 -2.13 -16.93
N THR A 248 10.33 -1.12 -16.67
CA THR A 248 10.20 0.20 -17.30
C THR A 248 10.34 0.11 -18.81
N GLN A 249 11.30 -0.68 -19.30
CA GLN A 249 11.53 -0.89 -20.72
C GLN A 249 10.40 -1.68 -21.38
N ARG A 250 9.85 -2.69 -20.72
CA ARG A 250 8.65 -3.41 -21.17
C ARG A 250 7.42 -2.51 -21.26
N MET A 251 7.19 -1.66 -20.26
CA MET A 251 6.07 -0.71 -20.29
C MET A 251 6.23 0.34 -21.38
N GLN A 252 7.43 0.86 -21.61
CA GLN A 252 7.73 1.77 -22.72
C GLN A 252 7.48 1.12 -24.08
N ASN A 253 7.91 -0.13 -24.25
CA ASN A 253 7.68 -0.91 -25.47
C ASN A 253 6.19 -1.17 -25.71
N ILE A 254 5.41 -1.50 -24.68
CA ILE A 254 3.95 -1.67 -24.77
C ILE A 254 3.28 -0.35 -25.13
N GLN A 255 3.66 0.76 -24.51
CA GLN A 255 3.12 2.08 -24.85
C GLN A 255 3.45 2.50 -26.27
N GLN A 256 4.64 2.17 -26.76
CA GLN A 256 5.06 2.45 -28.12
C GLN A 256 4.29 1.60 -29.14
N SER A 257 4.06 0.31 -28.83
CA SER A 257 3.23 -0.58 -29.66
C SER A 257 1.77 -0.14 -29.72
N VAL A 258 1.19 0.30 -28.61
CA VAL A 258 -0.18 0.83 -28.56
C VAL A 258 -0.29 2.14 -29.36
N ARG A 259 0.71 3.02 -29.32
CA ARG A 259 0.75 4.24 -30.15
C ARG A 259 0.85 3.92 -31.62
N GLN A 260 1.65 2.93 -32.02
CA GLN A 260 1.77 2.50 -33.43
C GLN A 260 0.48 1.87 -33.96
N MET A 261 -0.24 1.09 -33.15
CA MET A 261 -1.55 0.54 -33.51
C MET A 261 -2.61 1.62 -33.66
N SER A 262 -2.60 2.67 -32.83
CA SER A 262 -3.55 3.78 -32.98
C SER A 262 -3.27 4.68 -34.18
N THR A 263 -2.02 4.83 -34.61
CA THR A 263 -1.65 5.58 -35.83
C THR A 263 -1.91 4.81 -37.11
N SER A 264 -1.83 3.47 -37.11
CA SER A 264 -2.16 2.64 -38.25
C SER A 264 -3.66 2.49 -38.49
N ALA A 265 -4.49 2.66 -37.47
CA ALA A 265 -5.96 2.62 -37.59
C ALA A 265 -6.55 3.89 -38.22
N VAL A 266 -5.80 4.99 -38.31
CA VAL A 266 -6.26 6.28 -38.87
C VAL A 266 -6.02 6.39 -40.40
N HIS A 267 -5.32 5.43 -41.02
CA HIS A 267 -4.97 5.47 -42.46
C HIS A 267 -5.61 4.32 -43.25
N GLN A 268 -6.94 4.15 -43.18
CA GLN A 268 -7.70 3.48 -44.22
C GLN A 268 -8.66 4.51 -44.84
N PRO A 269 -8.44 4.97 -46.07
CA PRO A 269 -9.45 5.72 -46.79
C PRO A 269 -10.59 4.76 -47.16
N GLN A 270 -11.78 5.04 -46.69
CA GLN A 270 -13.01 4.41 -47.21
C GLN A 270 -13.12 4.68 -48.71
N ALA A 271 -12.94 3.64 -49.51
CA ALA A 271 -13.30 3.68 -50.90
C ALA A 271 -14.83 3.79 -50.99
N ALA A 272 -15.31 4.90 -51.53
CA ALA A 272 -16.71 5.09 -51.85
C ALA A 272 -17.09 4.14 -52.97
N GLU A 273 -18.03 3.23 -52.77
CA GLU A 273 -18.67 2.46 -53.84
C GLU A 273 -19.58 3.39 -54.66
N PRO A 274 -19.58 3.25 -56.00
CA PRO A 274 -20.47 4.04 -56.85
C PRO A 274 -21.90 3.53 -56.77
N ILE A 275 -22.82 4.45 -56.56
CA ILE A 275 -24.28 4.23 -56.63
C ILE A 275 -24.64 3.88 -58.10
N ILE A 276 -25.00 2.62 -58.34
CA ILE A 276 -25.60 2.20 -59.60
C ILE A 276 -27.10 2.54 -59.54
N ALA A 277 -27.51 3.53 -60.32
CA ALA A 277 -28.92 3.83 -60.57
C ALA A 277 -29.52 2.75 -61.41
N ASN A 278 -30.55 2.06 -60.95
CA ASN A 278 -31.38 1.16 -61.80
C ASN A 278 -32.56 1.94 -62.39
N PRO A 279 -32.80 1.88 -63.68
CA PRO A 279 -33.98 2.48 -64.26
C PRO A 279 -35.21 1.58 -64.11
N MET A 280 -36.34 2.27 -63.94
CA MET A 280 -37.69 1.70 -63.92
C MET A 280 -37.98 0.76 -65.09
N TRP A 281 -38.67 -0.33 -64.82
CA TRP A 281 -39.97 -0.74 -65.39
C TRP A 281 -40.82 -1.42 -64.32
#